data_dc3d0967b176574cf083e41cfb58a51c
#
_entry.id   dc3d0967b176574cf083e41cfb58a51c
#
_cell.length_a   1.000
_cell.length_b   1.000
_cell.length_c   1.000
_cell.angle_alpha   90.00
_cell.angle_beta   90.00
_cell.angle_gamma   90.00
#
_symmetry.space_group_name_H-M   'P 1'
#
loop_
_entity.id
_entity.type
_entity.pdbx_description
1 polymer ?
#
loop_
_entity_poly.entity_id
_entity_poly.type
_entity_poly.pdbx_seq_one_letter_code
_entity_poly.pdbx_strand_id
1 'polypeptide(L)'
;MKQIYLHGLGQNPDSWSKVIEQLEAAEHSMCPDLSELVQGQDTTYQNLYAAFSAMCDEIEEDICLCGLSLGGVLALNYAIEHPEKIKGLVLIATQYKMPKKLLRVQNAIFRFMPKSMFQQTGFGKSDFLKLCNTMMELDFSDSIYNVSCPTLVIYGEKDRANKNA
;
A
#
# COMPACT_ATOMS: atom_id res chain seq x y z
N MET A 1 -0.67 3.00 20.93
CA MET A 1 -0.38 2.27 19.68
C MET A 1 -1.07 2.98 18.53
N LYS A 2 -0.32 3.36 17.53
CA LYS A 2 -0.84 4.09 16.36
C LYS A 2 -1.35 3.12 15.30
N GLN A 3 -2.52 3.37 14.75
CA GLN A 3 -3.09 2.57 13.65
C GLN A 3 -2.94 3.36 12.34
N ILE A 4 -2.31 2.76 11.33
CA ILE A 4 -2.09 3.41 10.03
C ILE A 4 -2.81 2.62 8.95
N TYR A 5 -3.68 3.31 8.22
CA TYR A 5 -4.51 2.75 7.16
C TYR A 5 -4.01 3.27 5.81
N LEU A 6 -3.55 2.36 4.95
CA LEU A 6 -2.93 2.68 3.67
C LEU A 6 -3.86 2.27 2.52
N HIS A 7 -4.28 3.23 1.74
CA HIS A 7 -5.18 2.99 0.61
C HIS A 7 -4.49 2.35 -0.59
N GLY A 8 -5.25 1.76 -1.49
CA GLY A 8 -4.76 1.19 -2.74
C GLY A 8 -4.46 2.24 -3.81
N LEU A 9 -3.76 1.83 -4.85
CA LEU A 9 -3.53 2.67 -6.01
C LEU A 9 -4.86 3.02 -6.68
N GLY A 10 -5.08 4.31 -6.92
CA GLY A 10 -6.35 4.81 -7.46
C GLY A 10 -7.42 5.13 -6.41
N GLN A 11 -7.07 5.09 -5.15
CA GLN A 11 -7.90 5.48 -4.01
C GLN A 11 -7.28 6.68 -3.29
N ASN A 12 -7.94 7.13 -2.23
CA ASN A 12 -7.50 8.19 -1.34
C ASN A 12 -7.82 7.81 0.12
N PRO A 13 -7.43 8.63 1.13
CA PRO A 13 -7.69 8.37 2.54
C PRO A 13 -9.17 8.14 2.89
N ASP A 14 -10.10 8.76 2.18
CA ASP A 14 -11.55 8.62 2.43
C ASP A 14 -12.06 7.19 2.28
N SER A 15 -11.30 6.34 1.57
CA SER A 15 -11.61 4.92 1.41
C SER A 15 -11.70 4.18 2.75
N TRP A 16 -11.06 4.71 3.79
CA TRP A 16 -11.04 4.13 5.13
C TRP A 16 -12.02 4.74 6.13
N SER A 17 -12.64 5.89 5.80
CA SER A 17 -13.48 6.66 6.72
C SER A 17 -14.55 5.82 7.42
N LYS A 18 -15.29 5.00 6.64
CA LYS A 18 -16.35 4.14 7.19
C LYS A 18 -15.82 3.02 8.09
N VAL A 19 -14.65 2.48 7.78
CA VAL A 19 -14.03 1.42 8.59
C VAL A 19 -13.59 1.99 9.92
N ILE A 20 -12.93 3.14 9.91
CA ILE A 20 -12.43 3.82 11.11
C ILE A 20 -13.59 4.24 12.01
N GLU A 21 -14.68 4.78 11.43
CA GLU A 21 -15.89 5.12 12.15
C GLU A 21 -16.51 3.91 12.86
N GLN A 22 -16.61 2.76 12.16
CA GLN A 22 -17.17 1.53 12.72
C GLN A 22 -16.29 0.89 13.81
N LEU A 23 -14.99 1.10 13.73
CA LEU A 23 -14.05 0.57 14.73
C LEU A 23 -13.87 1.48 15.94
N GLU A 24 -14.54 2.65 15.96
CA GLU A 24 -14.38 3.68 17.01
C GLU A 24 -12.89 4.05 17.26
N ALA A 25 -12.09 3.98 16.19
CA ALA A 25 -10.63 4.06 16.26
C ALA A 25 -10.06 5.44 15.83
N ALA A 26 -10.91 6.45 15.64
CA ALA A 26 -10.54 7.72 15.03
C ALA A 26 -9.37 8.44 15.74
N GLU A 27 -9.33 8.43 17.08
CA GLU A 27 -8.30 9.12 17.86
C GLU A 27 -6.89 8.56 17.67
N HIS A 28 -6.77 7.28 17.30
CA HIS A 28 -5.50 6.58 17.12
C HIS A 28 -5.18 6.26 15.66
N SER A 29 -6.08 6.66 14.74
CA SER A 29 -5.96 6.35 13.32
C SER A 29 -5.23 7.45 12.54
N MET A 30 -4.43 7.01 11.57
CA MET A 30 -3.79 7.85 10.56
C MET A 30 -4.05 7.26 9.18
N CYS A 31 -4.50 8.08 8.24
CA CYS A 31 -4.70 7.68 6.85
C CYS A 31 -3.92 8.65 5.96
N PRO A 32 -2.63 8.42 5.70
CA PRO A 32 -1.86 9.31 4.84
C PRO A 32 -2.35 9.21 3.40
N ASP A 33 -2.38 10.33 2.70
CA ASP A 33 -2.53 10.34 1.24
C ASP A 33 -1.19 9.94 0.61
N LEU A 34 -1.17 8.77 -0.01
CA LEU A 34 0.06 8.23 -0.61
C LEU A 34 0.59 9.10 -1.76
N SER A 35 -0.28 9.88 -2.42
CA SER A 35 0.15 10.80 -3.47
C SER A 35 0.85 12.04 -2.92
N GLU A 36 0.43 12.52 -1.76
CA GLU A 36 1.06 13.65 -1.07
C GLU A 36 2.44 13.30 -0.52
N LEU A 37 2.66 12.04 -0.10
CA LEU A 37 3.96 11.60 0.42
C LEU A 37 5.09 11.75 -0.61
N VAL A 38 4.79 11.65 -1.90
CA VAL A 38 5.77 11.79 -3.00
C VAL A 38 5.63 13.10 -3.77
N GLN A 39 4.88 14.07 -3.23
CA GLN A 39 4.70 15.36 -3.89
C GLN A 39 6.06 16.06 -4.11
N GLY A 40 6.32 16.48 -5.35
CA GLY A 40 7.58 17.12 -5.73
C GLY A 40 8.73 16.14 -5.99
N GLN A 41 8.51 14.85 -5.91
CA GLN A 41 9.47 13.81 -6.21
C GLN A 41 9.01 12.96 -7.41
N ASP A 42 9.93 12.15 -7.92
CA ASP A 42 9.59 11.11 -8.89
C ASP A 42 8.69 10.04 -8.25
N THR A 43 7.51 9.79 -8.83
CA THR A 43 6.52 8.84 -8.33
C THR A 43 6.96 7.40 -8.66
N THR A 44 7.95 6.91 -7.92
CA THR A 44 8.42 5.53 -7.96
C THR A 44 8.01 4.81 -6.67
N TYR A 45 7.98 3.47 -6.69
CA TYR A 45 7.74 2.71 -5.47
C TYR A 45 8.82 3.00 -4.40
N GLN A 46 10.06 3.10 -4.82
CA GLN A 46 11.19 3.36 -3.92
C GLN A 46 11.05 4.69 -3.18
N ASN A 47 10.69 5.77 -3.90
CA ASN A 47 10.47 7.08 -3.29
C ASN A 47 9.25 7.08 -2.38
N LEU A 48 8.16 6.44 -2.81
CA LEU A 48 6.94 6.30 -2.00
C LEU A 48 7.24 5.51 -0.72
N TYR A 49 7.96 4.40 -0.82
CA TYR A 49 8.35 3.61 0.33
C TYR A 49 9.27 4.39 1.27
N ALA A 50 10.27 5.09 0.75
CA ALA A 50 11.18 5.90 1.56
C ALA A 50 10.43 7.01 2.32
N ALA A 51 9.49 7.70 1.67
CA ALA A 51 8.67 8.74 2.31
C ALA A 51 7.73 8.13 3.37
N PHE A 52 7.12 6.99 3.09
CA PHE A 52 6.29 6.26 4.05
C PHE A 52 7.11 5.76 5.25
N SER A 53 8.28 5.18 5.02
CA SER A 53 9.19 4.74 6.08
C SER A 53 9.59 5.90 6.98
N ALA A 54 10.03 7.03 6.41
CA ALA A 54 10.39 8.22 7.17
C ALA A 54 9.22 8.72 8.04
N MET A 55 7.99 8.73 7.50
CA MET A 55 6.79 9.09 8.28
C MET A 55 6.58 8.12 9.46
N CYS A 56 6.76 6.82 9.25
CA CYS A 56 6.63 5.82 10.31
C CYS A 56 7.73 5.95 11.37
N ASP A 57 8.95 6.34 10.97
CA ASP A 57 10.10 6.47 11.87
C ASP A 57 9.92 7.63 12.86
N GLU A 58 9.15 8.66 12.50
CA GLU A 58 8.79 9.77 13.39
C GLU A 58 7.77 9.37 14.47
N ILE A 59 7.11 8.23 14.35
CA ILE A 59 6.14 7.75 15.32
C ILE A 59 6.86 7.00 16.44
N GLU A 60 6.83 7.52 17.66
CA GLU A 60 7.47 6.88 18.81
C GLU A 60 6.71 5.65 19.33
N GLU A 61 5.42 5.58 19.07
CA GLU A 61 4.56 4.49 19.52
C GLU A 61 4.73 3.23 18.65
N ASP A 62 4.37 2.09 19.21
CA ASP A 62 4.11 0.86 18.44
C ASP A 62 3.06 1.10 17.36
N ILE A 63 3.24 0.47 16.21
CA ILE A 63 2.40 0.67 15.02
C ILE A 63 1.63 -0.60 14.68
N CYS A 64 0.37 -0.41 14.30
CA CYS A 64 -0.46 -1.40 13.63
C CYS A 64 -0.73 -0.93 12.20
N LEU A 65 -0.35 -1.72 11.20
CA LEU A 65 -0.53 -1.36 9.79
C LEU A 65 -1.72 -2.12 9.20
N CYS A 66 -2.56 -1.40 8.47
CA CYS A 66 -3.64 -1.97 7.67
C CYS A 66 -3.52 -1.43 6.24
N GLY A 67 -3.23 -2.30 5.28
CA GLY A 67 -2.99 -1.87 3.92
C GLY A 67 -3.81 -2.62 2.87
N LEU A 68 -4.33 -1.87 1.91
CA LEU A 68 -5.04 -2.41 0.76
C LEU A 68 -4.18 -2.33 -0.51
N SER A 69 -3.95 -3.47 -1.17
CA SER A 69 -3.21 -3.56 -2.45
C SER A 69 -1.84 -2.86 -2.37
N LEU A 70 -1.62 -1.72 -3.04
CA LEU A 70 -0.40 -0.91 -2.93
C LEU A 70 -0.07 -0.57 -1.47
N GLY A 71 -1.06 -0.12 -0.71
CA GLY A 71 -0.89 0.16 0.73
C GLY A 71 -0.48 -1.08 1.53
N GLY A 72 -0.99 -2.25 1.14
CA GLY A 72 -0.57 -3.52 1.72
C GLY A 72 0.88 -3.89 1.39
N VAL A 73 1.33 -3.59 0.16
CA VAL A 73 2.74 -3.81 -0.22
C VAL A 73 3.69 -2.92 0.59
N LEU A 74 3.32 -1.65 0.80
CA LEU A 74 4.08 -0.73 1.66
C LEU A 74 4.11 -1.23 3.11
N ALA A 75 2.95 -1.63 3.65
CA ALA A 75 2.82 -2.16 5.00
C ALA A 75 3.67 -3.42 5.21
N LEU A 76 3.62 -4.35 4.26
CA LEU A 76 4.41 -5.58 4.28
C LEU A 76 5.91 -5.28 4.25
N ASN A 77 6.35 -4.41 3.33
CA ASN A 77 7.76 -4.04 3.22
C ASN A 77 8.29 -3.43 4.52
N TYR A 78 7.54 -2.50 5.11
CA TYR A 78 7.92 -1.88 6.38
C TYR A 78 7.94 -2.89 7.54
N ALA A 79 6.97 -3.79 7.63
CA ALA A 79 6.95 -4.83 8.65
C ALA A 79 8.12 -5.83 8.52
N ILE A 80 8.61 -6.07 7.31
CA ILE A 80 9.80 -6.89 7.06
C ILE A 80 11.07 -6.20 7.55
N GLU A 81 11.21 -4.90 7.31
CA GLU A 81 12.41 -4.13 7.64
C GLU A 81 12.45 -3.65 9.11
N HIS A 82 11.27 -3.47 9.75
CA HIS A 82 11.11 -2.96 11.11
C HIS A 82 10.21 -3.86 11.97
N PRO A 83 10.54 -5.16 12.12
CA PRO A 83 9.67 -6.13 12.81
C PRO A 83 9.43 -5.81 14.29
N GLU A 84 10.36 -5.10 14.93
CA GLU A 84 10.26 -4.69 16.34
C GLU A 84 9.20 -3.59 16.56
N LYS A 85 8.96 -2.74 15.54
CA LYS A 85 8.05 -1.59 15.62
C LYS A 85 6.60 -1.94 15.30
N ILE A 86 6.38 -3.03 14.57
CA ILE A 86 5.05 -3.45 14.12
C ILE A 86 4.45 -4.49 15.06
N LYS A 87 3.30 -4.17 15.63
CA LYS A 87 2.56 -5.05 16.57
C LYS A 87 1.34 -5.74 15.96
N GLY A 88 0.96 -5.34 14.76
CA GLY A 88 -0.11 -5.98 14.00
C GLY A 88 -0.08 -5.57 12.54
N LEU A 89 -0.43 -6.50 11.67
CA LEU A 89 -0.42 -6.30 10.22
C LEU A 89 -1.70 -6.84 9.60
N VAL A 90 -2.42 -6.01 8.87
CA VAL A 90 -3.59 -6.41 8.08
C VAL A 90 -3.30 -6.14 6.61
N LEU A 91 -3.27 -7.21 5.82
CA LEU A 91 -2.99 -7.18 4.39
C LEU A 91 -4.25 -7.53 3.59
N ILE A 92 -4.76 -6.59 2.81
CA ILE A 92 -5.97 -6.77 2.02
C ILE A 92 -5.61 -6.76 0.53
N ALA A 93 -5.91 -7.83 -0.19
CA ALA A 93 -5.60 -7.98 -1.62
C ALA A 93 -4.13 -7.63 -1.94
N THR A 94 -3.22 -8.05 -1.08
CA THR A 94 -1.79 -7.71 -1.14
C THR A 94 -0.99 -8.83 -1.78
N GLN A 95 -0.04 -8.47 -2.63
CA GLN A 95 0.90 -9.41 -3.24
C GLN A 95 2.27 -9.30 -2.55
N TYR A 96 2.82 -10.41 -2.07
CA TYR A 96 4.21 -10.47 -1.58
C TYR A 96 5.23 -10.65 -2.71
N LYS A 97 4.74 -11.10 -3.87
CA LYS A 97 5.51 -11.22 -5.12
C LYS A 97 4.71 -10.66 -6.27
N MET A 98 5.25 -9.66 -6.97
CA MET A 98 4.51 -8.97 -8.02
C MET A 98 4.25 -9.87 -9.23
N PRO A 99 2.99 -10.01 -9.67
CA PRO A 99 2.63 -10.79 -10.85
C PRO A 99 2.98 -10.00 -12.13
N LYS A 100 4.25 -10.04 -12.54
CA LYS A 100 4.80 -9.22 -13.64
C LYS A 100 3.96 -9.26 -14.93
N LYS A 101 3.42 -10.43 -15.29
CA LYS A 101 2.57 -10.55 -16.50
C LYS A 101 1.27 -9.76 -16.36
N LEU A 102 0.62 -9.85 -15.20
CA LEU A 102 -0.62 -9.15 -14.91
C LEU A 102 -0.40 -7.64 -14.89
N LEU A 103 0.65 -7.17 -14.22
CA LEU A 103 1.00 -5.75 -14.16
C LEU A 103 1.32 -5.17 -15.54
N ARG A 104 1.99 -5.93 -16.43
CA ARG A 104 2.24 -5.49 -17.81
C ARG A 104 0.93 -5.32 -18.61
N VAL A 105 -0.02 -6.25 -18.47
CA VAL A 105 -1.33 -6.15 -19.11
C VAL A 105 -2.11 -4.95 -18.53
N GLN A 106 -2.11 -4.79 -17.22
CA GLN A 106 -2.74 -3.68 -16.53
C GLN A 106 -2.16 -2.33 -16.97
N ASN A 107 -0.84 -2.20 -17.07
CA ASN A 107 -0.18 -0.99 -17.57
C ASN A 107 -0.53 -0.69 -19.04
N ALA A 108 -0.64 -1.73 -19.87
CA ALA A 108 -1.10 -1.55 -21.23
C ALA A 108 -2.53 -0.98 -21.29
N ILE A 109 -3.43 -1.50 -20.46
CA ILE A 109 -4.81 -0.99 -20.34
C ILE A 109 -4.80 0.47 -19.88
N PHE A 110 -4.07 0.80 -18.80
CA PHE A 110 -3.98 2.15 -18.25
C PHE A 110 -3.42 3.17 -19.25
N ARG A 111 -2.50 2.73 -20.14
CA ARG A 111 -1.96 3.58 -21.18
C ARG A 111 -3.04 4.10 -22.15
N PHE A 112 -4.10 3.33 -22.38
CA PHE A 112 -5.21 3.71 -23.25
C PHE A 112 -6.37 4.40 -22.53
N MET A 113 -6.42 4.37 -21.18
CA MET A 113 -7.46 5.04 -20.41
C MET A 113 -7.34 6.57 -20.49
N PRO A 114 -8.48 7.31 -20.53
CA PRO A 114 -8.46 8.77 -20.50
C PRO A 114 -7.83 9.33 -19.23
N LYS A 115 -7.15 10.48 -19.33
CA LYS A 115 -6.54 11.15 -18.16
C LYS A 115 -7.56 11.50 -17.07
N SER A 116 -8.80 11.80 -17.45
CA SER A 116 -9.87 12.14 -16.52
C SER A 116 -10.19 11.05 -15.49
N MET A 117 -9.93 9.78 -15.82
CA MET A 117 -10.14 8.67 -14.89
C MET A 117 -9.12 8.62 -13.73
N PHE A 118 -8.03 9.37 -13.86
CA PHE A 118 -6.97 9.44 -12.84
C PHE A 118 -7.08 10.70 -11.96
N GLN A 119 -7.98 11.64 -12.27
CA GLN A 119 -8.07 12.93 -11.58
C GLN A 119 -8.50 12.83 -10.11
N GLN A 120 -9.20 11.76 -9.74
CA GLN A 120 -9.71 11.55 -8.37
C GLN A 120 -8.77 10.70 -7.50
N THR A 121 -7.63 10.29 -8.05
CA THR A 121 -6.75 9.30 -7.38
C THR A 121 -5.53 9.94 -6.70
N GLY A 122 -5.41 11.27 -6.74
CA GLY A 122 -4.21 11.97 -6.29
C GLY A 122 -3.00 11.79 -7.21
N PHE A 123 -2.88 10.65 -7.89
CA PHE A 123 -1.83 10.36 -8.86
C PHE A 123 -2.24 10.71 -10.29
N GLY A 124 -1.41 11.46 -11.01
CA GLY A 124 -1.59 11.64 -12.45
C GLY A 124 -1.39 10.34 -13.23
N LYS A 125 -1.93 10.25 -14.44
CA LYS A 125 -1.77 9.06 -15.30
C LYS A 125 -0.31 8.63 -15.48
N SER A 126 0.60 9.59 -15.64
CA SER A 126 2.05 9.33 -15.78
C SER A 126 2.60 8.68 -14.53
N ASP A 127 2.26 9.22 -13.35
CA ASP A 127 2.72 8.78 -12.06
C ASP A 127 2.19 7.38 -11.75
N PHE A 128 0.92 7.15 -12.05
CA PHE A 128 0.28 5.84 -11.92
C PHE A 128 1.03 4.75 -12.72
N LEU A 129 1.35 5.03 -13.99
CA LEU A 129 2.11 4.10 -14.83
C LEU A 129 3.53 3.88 -14.32
N LYS A 130 4.19 4.95 -13.85
CA LYS A 130 5.55 4.90 -13.30
C LYS A 130 5.61 4.06 -12.03
N LEU A 131 4.66 4.29 -11.12
CA LEU A 131 4.54 3.52 -9.89
C LEU A 131 4.30 2.02 -10.17
N CYS A 132 3.36 1.67 -11.04
CA CYS A 132 3.13 0.30 -11.46
C CYS A 132 4.38 -0.35 -12.08
N ASN A 133 5.14 0.39 -12.89
CA ASN A 133 6.37 -0.12 -13.51
C ASN A 133 7.46 -0.42 -12.48
N THR A 134 7.66 0.48 -11.52
CA THR A 134 8.69 0.31 -10.48
C THR A 134 8.34 -0.77 -9.44
N MET A 135 7.04 -1.08 -9.27
CA MET A 135 6.59 -2.18 -8.44
C MET A 135 6.83 -3.56 -9.04
N MET A 136 6.97 -3.68 -10.37
CA MET A 136 7.05 -5.01 -11.04
C MET A 136 8.20 -5.88 -10.58
N GLU A 137 9.26 -5.29 -10.03
CA GLU A 137 10.46 -6.02 -9.61
C GLU A 137 10.41 -6.43 -8.11
N LEU A 138 9.34 -6.08 -7.39
CA LEU A 138 9.20 -6.43 -5.99
C LEU A 138 8.94 -7.93 -5.81
N ASP A 139 9.74 -8.53 -4.96
CA ASP A 139 9.62 -9.93 -4.55
C ASP A 139 10.11 -10.05 -3.10
N PHE A 140 9.20 -10.30 -2.17
CA PHE A 140 9.48 -10.46 -0.76
C PHE A 140 9.58 -11.94 -0.33
N SER A 141 9.65 -12.87 -1.28
CA SER A 141 9.64 -14.32 -1.00
C SER A 141 10.74 -14.73 0.00
N ASP A 142 11.92 -14.11 -0.10
CA ASP A 142 13.07 -14.45 0.73
C ASP A 142 13.13 -13.68 2.06
N SER A 143 12.26 -12.68 2.26
CA SER A 143 12.27 -11.80 3.44
C SER A 143 10.97 -11.82 4.24
N ILE A 144 9.90 -12.39 3.71
CA ILE A 144 8.59 -12.45 4.39
C ILE A 144 8.64 -13.11 5.77
N TYR A 145 9.62 -13.98 6.00
CA TYR A 145 9.84 -14.66 7.30
C TYR A 145 10.29 -13.71 8.41
N ASN A 146 10.70 -12.49 8.09
CA ASN A 146 11.07 -11.47 9.07
C ASN A 146 9.82 -10.85 9.74
N VAL A 147 8.63 -11.01 9.16
CA VAL A 147 7.39 -10.55 9.78
C VAL A 147 7.11 -11.37 11.04
N SER A 148 7.24 -10.76 12.19
CA SER A 148 7.11 -11.41 13.51
C SER A 148 5.80 -11.08 14.25
N CYS A 149 5.02 -10.10 13.74
CA CYS A 149 3.77 -9.69 14.37
C CYS A 149 2.57 -10.56 13.93
N PRO A 150 1.48 -10.59 14.72
CA PRO A 150 0.21 -11.16 14.28
C PRO A 150 -0.24 -10.52 12.96
N THR A 151 -0.52 -11.37 11.97
CA THR A 151 -0.86 -10.92 10.62
C THR A 151 -2.19 -11.50 10.17
N LEU A 152 -3.09 -10.62 9.70
CA LEU A 152 -4.35 -10.99 9.07
C LEU A 152 -4.26 -10.73 7.56
N VAL A 153 -4.49 -11.76 6.77
CA VAL A 153 -4.55 -11.66 5.31
C VAL A 153 -5.99 -11.81 4.84
N ILE A 154 -6.46 -10.84 4.07
CA ILE A 154 -7.83 -10.79 3.53
C ILE A 154 -7.76 -10.70 2.00
N TYR A 155 -8.53 -11.55 1.33
CA TYR A 155 -8.73 -11.47 -0.11
C TYR A 155 -10.19 -11.74 -0.49
N GLY A 156 -10.64 -11.17 -1.60
CA GLY A 156 -11.99 -11.39 -2.09
C GLY A 156 -12.13 -12.77 -2.74
N GLU A 157 -13.20 -13.50 -2.48
CA GLU A 157 -13.49 -14.83 -3.08
C GLU A 157 -13.41 -14.81 -4.62
N LYS A 158 -13.80 -13.69 -5.23
CA LYS A 158 -13.81 -13.48 -6.69
C LYS A 158 -12.54 -12.78 -7.20
N ASP A 159 -11.61 -12.45 -6.33
CA ASP A 159 -10.37 -11.77 -6.69
C ASP A 159 -9.37 -12.76 -7.29
N ARG A 160 -9.43 -12.86 -8.63
CA ARG A 160 -8.53 -13.75 -9.38
C ARG A 160 -7.10 -13.23 -9.44
N ALA A 161 -6.89 -11.93 -9.24
CA ALA A 161 -5.57 -11.32 -9.31
C ALA A 161 -4.72 -11.66 -8.07
N ASN A 162 -5.35 -11.73 -6.90
CA ASN A 162 -4.68 -11.96 -5.61
C ASN A 162 -4.90 -13.38 -5.03
N LYS A 163 -5.45 -14.29 -5.81
CA LYS A 163 -5.75 -15.66 -5.34
C LYS A 163 -4.52 -16.46 -4.92
N ASN A 164 -3.35 -16.09 -5.43
CA ASN A 164 -2.06 -16.76 -5.15
C ASN A 164 -1.08 -15.82 -4.42
N ALA A 165 -1.60 -14.81 -3.74
CA ALA A 165 -0.82 -13.84 -2.96
C ALA A 165 -0.43 -14.40 -1.59
#